data_d6fe2ba681b6c677d46ef12b78f86006
#
_entry.id   d6fe2ba681b6c677d46ef12b78f86006
#
_cell.length_a   1.000
_cell.length_b   1.000
_cell.length_c   1.000
_cell.angle_alpha   90.00
_cell.angle_beta   90.00
_cell.angle_gamma   90.00
#
_symmetry.space_group_name_H-M   'P 1'
#
loop_
_entity.id
_entity.type
_entity.pdbx_description
1 polymer ?
#
loop_
_entity_poly.entity_id
_entity_poly.type
_entity_poly.pdbx_seq_one_letter_code
_entity_poly.pdbx_strand_id
1 'polypeptide(L)'
;MDYFPFLCLISITEVFSAASTLTYKSGDHWGPITQHSILLMVGAVIVVLVHNIPYKWFQVFPVFLLPISIGLLAFVMLMGFITGDRVNGAARWMTFMGIQFQPSEIAKMAVVIVTAFILSKGQDEDGASPKAFKRIMIITCIVCGLILPENYSTGMLLFGTVYLMMFIGRVSARKLLILGGGIVAFVTVFVAFLLATPDKTLENIPMGHRFTTVKSRIADFTNKEEVPAA
;
A
#
# COMPACT_ATOMS: atom_id res chain seq x y z
N MET A 1 16.20 -17.62 -7.34
CA MET A 1 17.06 -16.44 -7.03
C MET A 1 17.75 -15.83 -8.25
N ASP A 2 17.69 -16.46 -9.40
CA ASP A 2 18.48 -16.09 -10.60
C ASP A 2 18.10 -14.76 -11.23
N TYR A 3 16.84 -14.35 -11.09
CA TYR A 3 16.37 -13.07 -11.65
C TYR A 3 16.66 -11.84 -10.77
N PHE A 4 17.00 -12.03 -9.50
CA PHE A 4 17.22 -10.92 -8.56
C PHE A 4 18.42 -10.02 -8.95
N PRO A 5 19.61 -10.55 -9.30
CA PRO A 5 20.71 -9.72 -9.74
C PRO A 5 20.39 -8.95 -11.04
N PHE A 6 19.66 -9.58 -11.94
CA PHE A 6 19.24 -8.95 -13.21
C PHE A 6 18.29 -7.77 -12.95
N LEU A 7 17.32 -7.91 -12.05
CA LEU A 7 16.42 -6.81 -11.65
C LEU A 7 17.18 -5.67 -10.95
N CYS A 8 18.20 -5.99 -10.15
CA CYS A 8 19.07 -4.97 -9.54
C CYS A 8 19.83 -4.17 -10.59
N LEU A 9 20.37 -4.82 -11.61
CA LEU A 9 21.07 -4.14 -12.71
C LEU A 9 20.13 -3.22 -13.50
N ILE A 10 18.93 -3.68 -13.83
CA ILE A 10 17.90 -2.85 -14.49
C ILE A 10 17.58 -1.63 -13.61
N SER A 11 17.34 -1.84 -12.32
CA SER A 11 17.03 -0.75 -11.39
C SER A 11 18.12 0.31 -11.30
N ILE A 12 19.40 -0.10 -11.28
CA ILE A 12 20.53 0.84 -11.29
C ILE A 12 20.58 1.63 -12.60
N THR A 13 20.38 0.98 -13.75
CA THR A 13 20.36 1.67 -15.05
C THR A 13 19.20 2.63 -15.20
N GLU A 14 18.03 2.30 -14.68
CA GLU A 14 16.87 3.20 -14.68
C GLU A 14 17.10 4.42 -13.79
N VAL A 15 17.63 4.24 -12.59
CA VAL A 15 17.97 5.35 -11.69
C VAL A 15 19.05 6.24 -12.30
N PHE A 16 20.06 5.67 -12.97
CA PHE A 16 21.06 6.43 -13.70
C PHE A 16 20.42 7.29 -14.79
N SER A 17 19.53 6.73 -15.60
CA SER A 17 18.83 7.43 -16.66
C SER A 17 17.93 8.55 -16.12
N ALA A 18 17.13 8.26 -15.09
CA ALA A 18 16.24 9.23 -14.47
C ALA A 18 17.02 10.34 -13.74
N ALA A 19 18.09 10.01 -13.03
CA ALA A 19 18.92 10.97 -12.32
C ALA A 19 19.67 11.91 -13.29
N SER A 20 20.05 11.44 -14.47
CA SER A 20 20.73 12.28 -15.46
C SER A 20 19.91 13.50 -15.88
N THR A 21 18.58 13.40 -15.92
CA THR A 21 17.68 14.50 -16.27
C THR A 21 17.46 15.48 -15.11
N LEU A 22 17.50 15.00 -13.87
CA LEU A 22 17.29 15.82 -12.66
C LEU A 22 18.58 16.51 -12.20
N THR A 23 19.72 15.86 -12.35
CA THR A 23 21.03 16.35 -11.89
C THR A 23 21.68 17.32 -12.85
N TYR A 24 21.17 17.49 -14.05
CA TYR A 24 21.59 18.57 -14.97
C TYR A 24 21.48 19.96 -14.31
N LYS A 25 20.60 20.10 -13.29
CA LYS A 25 20.41 21.33 -12.51
C LYS A 25 21.30 21.42 -11.25
N SER A 26 21.74 20.30 -10.67
CA SER A 26 22.47 20.26 -9.38
C SER A 26 23.96 19.91 -9.50
N GLY A 27 24.42 19.42 -10.65
CA GLY A 27 25.85 19.10 -10.90
C GLY A 27 26.36 17.80 -10.26
N ASP A 28 25.59 17.16 -9.37
CA ASP A 28 25.99 15.90 -8.73
C ASP A 28 25.28 14.70 -9.37
N HIS A 29 25.96 14.08 -10.34
CA HIS A 29 25.43 12.92 -11.06
C HIS A 29 25.56 11.60 -10.29
N TRP A 30 26.47 11.51 -9.33
CA TRP A 30 26.79 10.26 -8.64
C TRP A 30 26.05 10.05 -7.33
N GLY A 31 25.60 11.11 -6.67
CA GLY A 31 24.91 11.03 -5.38
C GLY A 31 23.71 10.09 -5.37
N PRO A 32 22.70 10.29 -6.26
CA PRO A 32 21.50 9.44 -6.29
C PRO A 32 21.80 7.97 -6.61
N ILE A 33 22.78 7.73 -7.49
CA ILE A 33 23.17 6.38 -7.93
C ILE A 33 23.86 5.63 -6.80
N THR A 34 24.78 6.29 -6.10
CA THR A 34 25.51 5.69 -4.96
C THR A 34 24.56 5.35 -3.83
N GLN A 35 23.66 6.27 -3.50
CA GLN A 35 22.66 6.03 -2.47
C GLN A 35 21.74 4.86 -2.83
N HIS A 36 21.25 4.80 -4.07
CA HIS A 36 20.42 3.71 -4.55
C HIS A 36 21.14 2.36 -4.55
N SER A 37 22.40 2.35 -5.00
CA SER A 37 23.24 1.14 -5.03
C SER A 37 23.53 0.61 -3.63
N ILE A 38 23.80 1.50 -2.66
CA ILE A 38 23.98 1.11 -1.25
C ILE A 38 22.68 0.50 -0.69
N LEU A 39 21.52 1.11 -0.94
CA LEU A 39 20.23 0.58 -0.50
C LEU A 39 19.92 -0.79 -1.13
N LEU A 40 20.24 -0.98 -2.41
CA LEU A 40 20.10 -2.28 -3.06
C LEU A 40 21.02 -3.34 -2.45
N MET A 41 22.27 -2.99 -2.13
CA MET A 41 23.21 -3.90 -1.49
C MET A 41 22.73 -4.30 -0.09
N VAL A 42 22.27 -3.35 0.71
CA VAL A 42 21.67 -3.61 2.04
C VAL A 42 20.44 -4.50 1.88
N GLY A 43 19.56 -4.19 0.91
CA GLY A 43 18.40 -5.02 0.60
C GLY A 43 18.79 -6.45 0.21
N ALA A 44 19.83 -6.63 -0.60
CA ALA A 44 20.32 -7.95 -0.99
C ALA A 44 20.82 -8.76 0.22
N VAL A 45 21.56 -8.13 1.12
CA VAL A 45 22.00 -8.76 2.38
C VAL A 45 20.79 -9.19 3.23
N ILE A 46 19.78 -8.33 3.36
CA ILE A 46 18.54 -8.66 4.09
C ILE A 46 17.83 -9.85 3.44
N VAL A 47 17.73 -9.89 2.12
CA VAL A 47 17.10 -11.02 1.39
C VAL A 47 17.84 -12.33 1.69
N VAL A 48 19.17 -12.32 1.66
CA VAL A 48 19.98 -13.51 1.99
C VAL A 48 19.77 -13.93 3.44
N LEU A 49 19.77 -12.99 4.38
CA LEU A 49 19.52 -13.28 5.80
C LEU A 49 18.13 -13.88 6.02
N VAL A 50 17.09 -13.25 5.43
CA VAL A 50 15.69 -13.71 5.57
C VAL A 50 15.51 -15.08 4.90
N HIS A 51 16.17 -15.32 3.76
CA HIS A 51 16.10 -16.60 3.06
C HIS A 51 16.61 -17.77 3.93
N ASN A 52 17.61 -17.53 4.78
CA ASN A 52 18.18 -18.54 5.67
C ASN A 52 17.36 -18.76 6.96
N ILE A 53 16.33 -17.93 7.23
CA ILE A 53 15.50 -18.09 8.42
C ILE A 53 14.48 -19.22 8.18
N PRO A 54 14.40 -20.24 9.06
CA PRO A 54 13.40 -21.30 8.96
C PRO A 54 11.98 -20.72 8.98
N TYR A 55 11.12 -21.19 8.09
CA TYR A 55 9.73 -20.71 7.96
C TYR A 55 8.92 -20.74 9.27
N LYS A 56 9.29 -21.61 10.22
CA LYS A 56 8.65 -21.72 11.54
C LYS A 56 8.68 -20.41 12.33
N TRP A 57 9.72 -19.59 12.18
CA TRP A 57 9.85 -18.31 12.85
C TRP A 57 8.87 -17.28 12.30
N PHE A 58 8.49 -17.38 11.02
CA PHE A 58 7.48 -16.51 10.42
C PHE A 58 6.08 -16.68 11.04
N GLN A 59 5.83 -17.76 11.79
CA GLN A 59 4.57 -17.91 12.54
C GLN A 59 4.52 -17.03 13.79
N VAL A 60 5.67 -16.66 14.35
CA VAL A 60 5.78 -15.82 15.55
C VAL A 60 5.83 -14.33 15.18
N PHE A 61 6.41 -14.00 14.02
CA PHE A 61 6.52 -12.62 13.52
C PHE A 61 5.21 -11.82 13.55
N PRO A 62 4.07 -12.37 13.15
CA PRO A 62 2.81 -11.62 13.10
C PRO A 62 2.38 -11.06 14.44
N VAL A 63 2.65 -11.77 15.52
CA VAL A 63 2.25 -11.38 16.88
C VAL A 63 2.89 -10.05 17.31
N PHE A 64 4.14 -9.83 16.89
CA PHE A 64 4.89 -8.62 17.21
C PHE A 64 4.81 -7.58 16.10
N LEU A 65 4.87 -8.00 14.84
CA LEU A 65 4.95 -7.11 13.69
C LEU A 65 3.65 -6.31 13.51
N LEU A 66 2.49 -6.93 13.75
CA LEU A 66 1.20 -6.28 13.58
C LEU A 66 1.00 -5.11 14.58
N PRO A 67 1.12 -5.30 15.90
CA PRO A 67 0.95 -4.18 16.83
C PRO A 67 2.01 -3.09 16.66
N ILE A 68 3.26 -3.45 16.34
CA ILE A 68 4.31 -2.48 16.04
C ILE A 68 3.93 -1.64 14.81
N SER A 69 3.48 -2.27 13.74
CA SER A 69 3.10 -1.56 12.52
C SER A 69 1.89 -0.65 12.71
N ILE A 70 0.90 -1.09 13.48
CA ILE A 70 -0.26 -0.25 13.85
C ILE A 70 0.19 0.95 14.68
N GLY A 71 1.08 0.73 15.65
CA GLY A 71 1.65 1.80 16.46
C GLY A 71 2.44 2.82 15.64
N LEU A 72 3.26 2.36 14.70
CA LEU A 72 4.01 3.23 13.79
C LEU A 72 3.08 4.03 12.85
N LEU A 73 2.04 3.40 12.31
CA LEU A 73 1.05 4.09 11.48
C LEU A 73 0.30 5.17 12.27
N ALA A 74 -0.16 4.82 13.48
CA ALA A 74 -0.84 5.78 14.34
C ALA A 74 0.09 6.93 14.75
N PHE A 75 1.35 6.64 15.04
CA PHE A 75 2.36 7.65 15.38
C PHE A 75 2.59 8.63 14.21
N VAL A 76 2.79 8.13 12.99
CA VAL A 76 2.99 8.99 11.80
C VAL A 76 1.76 9.82 11.52
N MET A 77 0.57 9.24 11.65
CA MET A 77 -0.69 9.96 11.48
C MET A 77 -0.83 11.09 12.50
N LEU A 78 -0.54 10.84 13.78
CA LEU A 78 -0.59 11.84 14.84
C LEU A 78 0.45 12.95 14.62
N MET A 79 1.69 12.59 14.28
CA MET A 79 2.73 13.56 13.95
C MET A 79 2.33 14.45 12.78
N GLY A 80 1.77 13.90 11.72
CA GLY A 80 1.28 14.68 10.58
C GLY A 80 0.15 15.65 10.94
N PHE A 81 -0.64 15.34 11.98
CA PHE A 81 -1.64 16.30 12.51
C PHE A 81 -1.00 17.41 13.37
N ILE A 82 0.03 17.08 14.17
CA ILE A 82 0.64 18.03 15.13
C ILE A 82 1.61 18.96 14.43
N THR A 83 2.50 18.43 13.58
CA THR A 83 3.56 19.23 12.94
C THR A 83 3.11 19.94 11.68
N GLY A 84 2.00 19.54 11.08
CA GLY A 84 1.56 20.08 9.80
C GLY A 84 2.45 19.72 8.62
N ASP A 85 3.55 19.00 8.85
CA ASP A 85 4.51 18.53 7.82
C ASP A 85 3.88 17.41 6.97
N ARG A 86 3.11 17.83 5.99
CA ARG A 86 2.46 16.94 5.04
C ARG A 86 3.01 17.19 3.65
N VAL A 87 3.87 16.33 3.18
CA VAL A 87 4.32 16.36 1.78
C VAL A 87 3.14 15.93 0.88
N ASN A 88 2.66 16.86 0.03
CA ASN A 88 1.45 16.66 -0.79
C ASN A 88 0.20 16.30 0.04
N GLY A 89 0.07 16.86 1.26
CA GLY A 89 -1.09 16.65 2.13
C GLY A 89 -1.10 15.30 2.86
N ALA A 90 0.00 14.55 2.91
CA ALA A 90 0.10 13.27 3.59
C ALA A 90 1.41 13.11 4.36
N ALA A 91 1.32 12.60 5.60
CA ALA A 91 2.46 12.21 6.41
C ALA A 91 2.72 10.71 6.17
N ARG A 92 3.59 10.38 5.20
CA ARG A 92 3.81 8.98 4.77
C ARG A 92 5.15 8.42 5.16
N TRP A 93 6.14 9.29 5.34
CA TRP A 93 7.52 8.92 5.47
C TRP A 93 8.06 9.25 6.85
N MET A 94 8.82 8.32 7.40
CA MET A 94 9.63 8.55 8.59
C MET A 94 11.10 8.48 8.21
N THR A 95 11.89 9.39 8.79
CA THR A 95 13.35 9.33 8.66
C THR A 95 13.93 8.83 9.99
N PHE A 96 14.59 7.70 9.94
CA PHE A 96 15.28 7.13 11.09
C PHE A 96 16.74 6.90 10.73
N MET A 97 17.65 7.53 11.46
CA MET A 97 19.12 7.47 11.20
C MET A 97 19.51 7.83 9.75
N GLY A 98 18.80 8.79 9.11
CA GLY A 98 19.06 9.19 7.73
C GLY A 98 18.45 8.28 6.66
N ILE A 99 17.79 7.17 7.05
CA ILE A 99 17.08 6.28 6.14
C ILE A 99 15.59 6.62 6.20
N GLN A 100 15.02 6.91 5.04
CA GLN A 100 13.57 7.12 4.92
C GLN A 100 12.88 5.77 4.74
N PHE A 101 11.87 5.51 5.56
CA PHE A 101 11.02 4.34 5.42
C PHE A 101 9.53 4.72 5.58
N GLN A 102 8.69 3.90 4.99
CA GLN A 102 7.25 4.10 5.01
C GLN A 102 6.59 3.03 5.91
N PRO A 103 6.00 3.41 7.06
CA PRO A 103 5.37 2.47 7.99
C PRO A 103 4.28 1.59 7.37
N SER A 104 3.58 2.10 6.35
CA SER A 104 2.55 1.32 5.63
C SER A 104 3.12 0.12 4.87
N GLU A 105 4.41 0.14 4.49
CA GLU A 105 5.05 -1.03 3.86
C GLU A 105 5.19 -2.18 4.87
N ILE A 106 5.62 -1.85 6.11
CA ILE A 106 5.70 -2.82 7.20
C ILE A 106 4.32 -3.36 7.55
N ALA A 107 3.32 -2.47 7.62
CA ALA A 107 1.95 -2.84 7.94
C ALA A 107 1.33 -3.77 6.87
N LYS A 108 1.59 -3.53 5.59
CA LYS A 108 1.15 -4.44 4.51
C LYS A 108 1.70 -5.84 4.71
N MET A 109 3.01 -5.96 4.94
CA MET A 109 3.65 -7.25 5.19
C MET A 109 3.06 -7.94 6.42
N ALA A 110 2.87 -7.21 7.52
CA ALA A 110 2.29 -7.72 8.75
C ALA A 110 0.88 -8.29 8.51
N VAL A 111 0.01 -7.55 7.82
CA VAL A 111 -1.37 -7.98 7.53
C VAL A 111 -1.39 -9.22 6.64
N VAL A 112 -0.54 -9.27 5.60
CA VAL A 112 -0.45 -10.43 4.71
C VAL A 112 -0.03 -11.68 5.48
N ILE A 113 1.02 -11.60 6.32
CA ILE A 113 1.52 -12.74 7.09
C ILE A 113 0.46 -13.18 8.13
N VAL A 114 -0.16 -12.22 8.86
CA VAL A 114 -1.24 -12.51 9.82
C VAL A 114 -2.43 -13.17 9.13
N THR A 115 -2.83 -12.67 7.97
CA THR A 115 -3.94 -13.24 7.20
C THR A 115 -3.64 -14.68 6.80
N ALA A 116 -2.44 -14.94 6.26
CA ALA A 116 -2.00 -16.29 5.91
C ALA A 116 -2.01 -17.23 7.14
N PHE A 117 -1.52 -16.75 8.28
CA PHE A 117 -1.50 -17.50 9.53
C PHE A 117 -2.91 -17.82 10.04
N ILE A 118 -3.83 -16.85 10.03
CA ILE A 118 -5.23 -17.06 10.46
C ILE A 118 -5.93 -18.05 9.53
N LEU A 119 -5.72 -17.94 8.21
CA LEU A 119 -6.30 -18.84 7.24
C LEU A 119 -5.75 -20.26 7.41
N SER A 120 -4.43 -20.43 7.57
CA SER A 120 -3.82 -21.75 7.71
C SER A 120 -4.26 -22.49 8.97
N LYS A 121 -4.45 -21.77 10.09
CA LYS A 121 -4.91 -22.36 11.36
C LYS A 121 -6.43 -22.47 11.47
N GLY A 122 -7.17 -21.71 10.69
CA GLY A 122 -8.61 -21.69 10.71
C GLY A 122 -9.28 -22.53 9.62
N GLN A 123 -8.56 -23.51 9.03
CA GLN A 123 -9.11 -24.43 8.03
C GLN A 123 -9.81 -25.59 8.70
N ASP A 124 -11.07 -25.79 8.30
CA ASP A 124 -11.88 -26.96 8.59
C ASP A 124 -12.12 -27.75 7.29
N GLU A 125 -12.76 -28.91 7.34
CA GLU A 125 -13.06 -29.74 6.15
C GLU A 125 -13.88 -28.95 5.11
N ASP A 126 -14.79 -28.08 5.56
CA ASP A 126 -15.66 -27.26 4.73
C ASP A 126 -15.01 -25.93 4.26
N GLY A 127 -13.80 -25.60 4.69
CA GLY A 127 -13.07 -24.38 4.37
C GLY A 127 -12.71 -23.55 5.58
N ALA A 128 -12.47 -22.24 5.38
CA ALA A 128 -12.08 -21.36 6.47
C ALA A 128 -13.24 -21.06 7.44
N SER A 129 -12.96 -21.16 8.74
CA SER A 129 -13.96 -20.96 9.79
C SER A 129 -14.56 -19.53 9.75
N PRO A 130 -15.82 -19.34 10.15
CA PRO A 130 -16.43 -18.01 10.22
C PRO A 130 -15.69 -17.03 11.14
N LYS A 131 -14.99 -17.54 12.14
CA LYS A 131 -14.17 -16.76 13.07
C LYS A 131 -12.91 -16.21 12.38
N ALA A 132 -12.31 -16.99 11.45
CA ALA A 132 -11.17 -16.55 10.66
C ALA A 132 -11.53 -15.33 9.81
N PHE A 133 -12.62 -15.39 9.05
CA PHE A 133 -13.13 -14.26 8.28
C PHE A 133 -13.28 -12.99 9.11
N LYS A 134 -13.98 -13.09 10.27
CA LYS A 134 -14.21 -11.93 11.14
C LYS A 134 -12.91 -11.31 11.64
N ARG A 135 -11.93 -12.13 12.07
CA ARG A 135 -10.64 -11.65 12.56
C ARG A 135 -9.84 -10.95 11.46
N ILE A 136 -9.78 -11.54 10.26
CA ILE A 136 -9.10 -10.94 9.12
C ILE A 136 -9.73 -9.60 8.77
N MET A 137 -11.06 -9.52 8.70
CA MET A 137 -11.75 -8.27 8.38
C MET A 137 -11.48 -7.17 9.40
N ILE A 138 -11.52 -7.49 10.70
CA ILE A 138 -11.23 -6.49 11.76
C ILE A 138 -9.81 -5.94 11.59
N ILE A 139 -8.81 -6.82 11.45
CA ILE A 139 -7.40 -6.39 11.30
C ILE A 139 -7.23 -5.55 10.03
N THR A 140 -7.77 -6.02 8.91
CA THR A 140 -7.69 -5.32 7.63
C THR A 140 -8.37 -3.96 7.67
N CYS A 141 -9.56 -3.87 8.26
CA CYS A 141 -10.26 -2.59 8.39
C CYS A 141 -9.50 -1.59 9.26
N ILE A 142 -8.91 -2.03 10.38
CA ILE A 142 -8.10 -1.16 11.24
C ILE A 142 -6.89 -0.62 10.46
N VAL A 143 -6.11 -1.51 9.83
CA VAL A 143 -4.90 -1.11 9.13
C VAL A 143 -5.21 -0.29 7.87
N CYS A 144 -6.19 -0.70 7.07
CA CYS A 144 -6.63 0.08 5.92
C CYS A 144 -7.19 1.45 6.35
N GLY A 145 -7.93 1.52 7.44
CA GLY A 145 -8.45 2.77 7.99
C GLY A 145 -7.36 3.77 8.37
N LEU A 146 -6.20 3.28 8.83
CA LEU A 146 -5.03 4.11 9.12
C LEU A 146 -4.24 4.49 7.85
N ILE A 147 -4.22 3.63 6.83
CA ILE A 147 -3.47 3.87 5.58
C ILE A 147 -4.26 4.75 4.60
N LEU A 148 -5.57 4.53 4.46
CA LEU A 148 -6.41 5.19 3.45
C LEU A 148 -6.34 6.72 3.49
N PRO A 149 -6.37 7.41 4.65
CA PRO A 149 -6.28 8.87 4.69
C PRO A 149 -4.98 9.41 4.10
N GLU A 150 -3.90 8.62 4.17
CA GLU A 150 -2.57 9.00 3.72
C GLU A 150 -2.25 8.48 2.31
N ASN A 151 -2.75 7.29 1.96
CA ASN A 151 -2.47 6.64 0.68
C ASN A 151 -3.59 5.70 0.24
N TYR A 152 -4.53 6.22 -0.58
CA TYR A 152 -5.65 5.43 -1.09
C TYR A 152 -5.22 4.21 -1.90
N SER A 153 -4.23 4.37 -2.79
CA SER A 153 -3.76 3.27 -3.66
C SER A 153 -3.20 2.12 -2.84
N THR A 154 -2.40 2.42 -1.82
CA THR A 154 -1.82 1.40 -0.93
C THR A 154 -2.89 0.70 -0.11
N GLY A 155 -3.87 1.44 0.43
CA GLY A 155 -4.98 0.85 1.19
C GLY A 155 -5.87 -0.06 0.33
N MET A 156 -6.18 0.37 -0.90
CA MET A 156 -6.95 -0.46 -1.84
C MET A 156 -6.19 -1.71 -2.27
N LEU A 157 -4.88 -1.58 -2.56
CA LEU A 157 -4.04 -2.71 -2.91
C LEU A 157 -3.98 -3.74 -1.78
N LEU A 158 -3.79 -3.29 -0.54
CA LEU A 158 -3.77 -4.16 0.63
C LEU A 158 -5.11 -4.90 0.79
N PHE A 159 -6.22 -4.16 0.70
CA PHE A 159 -7.55 -4.75 0.81
C PHE A 159 -7.79 -5.79 -0.30
N GLY A 160 -7.45 -5.47 -1.54
CA GLY A 160 -7.54 -6.39 -2.67
C GLY A 160 -6.69 -7.66 -2.48
N THR A 161 -5.46 -7.50 -1.97
CA THR A 161 -4.58 -8.63 -1.66
C THR A 161 -5.20 -9.55 -0.60
N VAL A 162 -5.71 -8.98 0.50
CA VAL A 162 -6.37 -9.75 1.56
C VAL A 162 -7.65 -10.43 1.05
N TYR A 163 -8.42 -9.75 0.19
CA TYR A 163 -9.61 -10.33 -0.44
C TYR A 163 -9.25 -11.57 -1.28
N LEU A 164 -8.21 -11.47 -2.12
CA LEU A 164 -7.70 -12.61 -2.90
C LEU A 164 -7.18 -13.73 -2.00
N MET A 165 -6.47 -13.41 -0.93
CA MET A 165 -6.02 -14.41 0.05
C MET A 165 -7.18 -15.13 0.71
N MET A 166 -8.25 -14.43 1.07
CA MET A 166 -9.46 -15.06 1.62
C MET A 166 -10.15 -15.97 0.59
N PHE A 167 -10.13 -15.60 -0.68
CA PHE A 167 -10.66 -16.44 -1.76
C PHE A 167 -9.85 -17.73 -1.91
N ILE A 168 -8.52 -17.62 -1.98
CA ILE A 168 -7.62 -18.77 -2.04
C ILE A 168 -7.72 -19.62 -0.77
N GLY A 169 -7.88 -18.98 0.40
CA GLY A 169 -8.02 -19.61 1.70
C GLY A 169 -9.39 -20.24 1.96
N ARG A 170 -10.22 -20.43 0.92
CA ARG A 170 -11.51 -21.11 0.97
C ARG A 170 -12.48 -20.51 1.99
N VAL A 171 -12.44 -19.18 2.14
CA VAL A 171 -13.51 -18.48 2.88
C VAL A 171 -14.82 -18.61 2.09
N SER A 172 -15.94 -18.77 2.78
CA SER A 172 -17.25 -19.02 2.18
C SER A 172 -17.55 -17.98 1.07
N ALA A 173 -17.81 -18.47 -0.16
CA ALA A 173 -18.04 -17.65 -1.34
C ALA A 173 -19.17 -16.64 -1.14
N ARG A 174 -20.23 -17.01 -0.41
CA ARG A 174 -21.34 -16.10 -0.09
C ARG A 174 -20.86 -14.84 0.64
N LYS A 175 -19.94 -14.98 1.62
CA LYS A 175 -19.40 -13.83 2.37
C LYS A 175 -18.55 -12.94 1.48
N LEU A 176 -17.73 -13.56 0.63
CA LEU A 176 -16.88 -12.82 -0.33
C LEU A 176 -17.73 -12.11 -1.38
N LEU A 177 -18.77 -12.73 -1.90
CA LEU A 177 -19.67 -12.09 -2.87
C LEU A 177 -20.43 -10.90 -2.24
N ILE A 178 -20.91 -11.04 -0.99
CA ILE A 178 -21.56 -9.93 -0.27
C ILE A 178 -20.54 -8.79 -0.06
N LEU A 179 -19.31 -9.12 0.37
CA LEU A 179 -18.27 -8.13 0.60
C LEU A 179 -17.87 -7.44 -0.71
N GLY A 180 -17.58 -8.22 -1.75
CA GLY A 180 -17.20 -7.69 -3.07
C GLY A 180 -18.33 -6.86 -3.71
N GLY A 181 -19.54 -7.37 -3.70
CA GLY A 181 -20.73 -6.66 -4.18
C GLY A 181 -20.98 -5.36 -3.43
N GLY A 182 -20.82 -5.38 -2.11
CA GLY A 182 -20.94 -4.17 -1.26
C GLY A 182 -19.89 -3.11 -1.62
N ILE A 183 -18.64 -3.53 -1.87
CA ILE A 183 -17.56 -2.62 -2.28
C ILE A 183 -17.87 -2.03 -3.66
N VAL A 184 -18.23 -2.86 -4.63
CA VAL A 184 -18.58 -2.39 -5.97
C VAL A 184 -19.73 -1.40 -5.91
N ALA A 185 -20.81 -1.72 -5.17
CA ALA A 185 -21.92 -0.81 -4.99
C ALA A 185 -21.50 0.51 -4.33
N PHE A 186 -20.70 0.46 -3.27
CA PHE A 186 -20.17 1.65 -2.61
C PHE A 186 -19.34 2.52 -3.56
N VAL A 187 -18.40 1.92 -4.29
CA VAL A 187 -17.55 2.64 -5.25
C VAL A 187 -18.39 3.26 -6.37
N THR A 188 -19.38 2.53 -6.89
CA THR A 188 -20.28 3.05 -7.93
C THR A 188 -21.09 4.25 -7.45
N VAL A 189 -21.68 4.15 -6.26
CA VAL A 189 -22.43 5.26 -5.64
C VAL A 189 -21.51 6.43 -5.35
N PHE A 190 -20.31 6.18 -4.83
CA PHE A 190 -19.32 7.22 -4.53
C PHE A 190 -18.86 7.96 -5.80
N VAL A 191 -18.53 7.22 -6.86
CA VAL A 191 -18.16 7.82 -8.16
C VAL A 191 -19.32 8.61 -8.76
N ALA A 192 -20.52 8.07 -8.72
CA ALA A 192 -21.72 8.78 -9.19
C ALA A 192 -21.95 10.08 -8.41
N PHE A 193 -21.77 10.04 -7.07
CA PHE A 193 -21.84 11.23 -6.22
C PHE A 193 -20.77 12.27 -6.59
N LEU A 194 -19.52 11.86 -6.79
CA LEU A 194 -18.43 12.77 -7.19
C LEU A 194 -18.70 13.43 -8.55
N LEU A 195 -19.19 12.66 -9.53
CA LEU A 195 -19.49 13.18 -10.85
C LEU A 195 -20.70 14.15 -10.85
N ALA A 196 -21.70 13.87 -10.00
CA ALA A 196 -22.91 14.69 -9.89
C ALA A 196 -22.67 15.98 -9.09
N THR A 197 -21.63 16.04 -8.23
CA THR A 197 -21.39 17.20 -7.37
C THR A 197 -20.53 18.25 -8.08
N PRO A 198 -20.92 19.56 -8.10
CA PRO A 198 -20.11 20.64 -8.65
C PRO A 198 -18.79 20.82 -7.91
N ASP A 199 -17.73 21.20 -8.62
CA ASP A 199 -16.37 21.33 -8.05
C ASP A 199 -16.31 22.35 -6.91
N LYS A 200 -17.03 23.46 -7.03
CA LYS A 200 -17.14 24.48 -5.97
C LYS A 200 -17.68 23.94 -4.64
N THR A 201 -18.57 22.96 -4.71
CA THR A 201 -19.14 22.33 -3.50
C THR A 201 -18.15 21.34 -2.89
N LEU A 202 -17.39 20.63 -3.74
CA LEU A 202 -16.37 19.69 -3.29
C LEU A 202 -15.20 20.39 -2.60
N GLU A 203 -14.79 21.57 -3.05
CA GLU A 203 -13.70 22.36 -2.46
C GLU A 203 -13.99 22.84 -1.03
N ASN A 204 -15.26 23.06 -0.69
CA ASN A 204 -15.68 23.49 0.64
C ASN A 204 -15.71 22.38 1.69
N ILE A 205 -15.48 21.12 1.29
CA ILE A 205 -15.48 19.96 2.21
C ILE A 205 -14.05 19.70 2.71
N PRO A 206 -13.85 19.31 3.97
CA PRO A 206 -12.54 18.85 4.44
C PRO A 206 -11.98 17.77 3.50
N MET A 207 -10.75 17.95 2.99
CA MET A 207 -10.12 17.12 1.95
C MET A 207 -10.70 17.28 0.53
N GLY A 208 -11.46 18.34 0.24
CA GLY A 208 -12.11 18.57 -1.05
C GLY A 208 -11.17 18.55 -2.25
N HIS A 209 -9.95 19.09 -2.11
CA HIS A 209 -8.91 19.05 -3.16
C HIS A 209 -8.53 17.62 -3.58
N ARG A 210 -8.72 16.60 -2.72
CA ARG A 210 -8.48 15.21 -3.09
C ARG A 210 -9.63 14.64 -3.91
N PHE A 211 -10.87 15.05 -3.61
CA PHE A 211 -12.05 14.64 -4.38
C PHE A 211 -12.04 15.25 -5.77
N THR A 212 -11.66 16.51 -5.90
CA THR A 212 -11.49 17.15 -7.21
C THR A 212 -10.38 16.49 -8.03
N THR A 213 -9.27 16.07 -7.40
CA THR A 213 -8.21 15.33 -8.08
C THR A 213 -8.68 13.95 -8.55
N VAL A 214 -9.50 13.23 -7.78
CA VAL A 214 -10.06 11.95 -8.21
C VAL A 214 -11.03 12.16 -9.38
N LYS A 215 -11.88 13.18 -9.29
CA LYS A 215 -12.83 13.54 -10.35
C LYS A 215 -12.12 13.92 -11.65
N SER A 216 -11.06 14.75 -11.60
CA SER A 216 -10.30 15.11 -12.79
C SER A 216 -9.64 13.89 -13.44
N ARG A 217 -9.06 12.99 -12.65
CA ARG A 217 -8.47 11.73 -13.17
C ARG A 217 -9.50 10.85 -13.87
N ILE A 218 -10.72 10.74 -13.32
CA ILE A 218 -11.80 9.98 -13.94
C ILE A 218 -12.20 10.64 -15.26
N ALA A 219 -12.36 11.97 -15.27
CA ALA A 219 -12.68 12.73 -16.46
C ALA A 219 -11.59 12.61 -17.54
N ASP A 220 -10.31 12.73 -17.16
CA ASP A 220 -9.18 12.57 -18.08
C ASP A 220 -9.10 11.16 -18.68
N PHE A 221 -9.50 10.14 -17.90
CA PHE A 221 -9.56 8.76 -18.39
C PHE A 221 -10.70 8.56 -19.41
N THR A 222 -11.83 9.22 -19.17
CA THR A 222 -13.00 9.10 -20.06
C THR A 222 -12.81 9.93 -21.34
N ASN A 223 -12.16 11.10 -21.24
CA ASN A 223 -11.93 11.99 -22.40
C ASN A 223 -10.73 11.60 -23.27
N LYS A 224 -9.87 10.68 -22.83
CA LYS A 224 -8.74 10.18 -23.63
C LYS A 224 -9.14 9.37 -24.87
N GLU A 225 -10.40 9.01 -25.03
CA GLU A 225 -10.90 8.36 -26.24
C GLU A 225 -11.14 9.33 -27.40
N GLU A 226 -11.02 10.65 -27.20
CA GLU A 226 -11.24 11.67 -28.25
C GLU A 226 -9.93 12.30 -28.78
N VAL A 227 -8.80 11.62 -28.75
CA VAL A 227 -7.61 12.09 -29.50
C VAL A 227 -7.78 11.70 -30.95
N PRO A 228 -8.06 12.65 -31.88
CA PRO A 228 -8.10 12.34 -33.30
C PRO A 228 -6.73 11.82 -33.71
N ALA A 229 -6.71 10.66 -34.36
CA ALA A 229 -5.51 10.17 -35.04
C ALA A 229 -5.10 11.23 -36.09
N ALA A 230 -3.93 11.84 -35.85
CA ALA A 230 -3.26 12.69 -36.85
C ALA A 230 -2.40 11.83 -37.76
#